data_94a8e516f9a2c93648208b547b1ac48f
#
_entry.id   94a8e516f9a2c93648208b547b1ac48f
#
_cell.length_a   1.000
_cell.length_b   1.000
_cell.length_c   1.000
_cell.angle_alpha   90.00
_cell.angle_beta   90.00
_cell.angle_gamma   90.00
#
_symmetry.space_group_name_H-M   'P 1'
#
loop_
_entity.id
_entity.type
_entity.pdbx_description
1 polymer ?
#
loop_
_entity_poly.entity_id
_entity_poly.type
_entity_poly.pdbx_seq_one_letter_code
_entity_poly.pdbx_strand_id
1 'polypeptide(L)'
;MLKIIEHHSASAGNTFLDCPQIWIIEKLYGFKAEENARIKMGNAAEEAAHHALVNQITDEKLITNDAKGKYIEKNGATIDDEYEWTAKIANTFVKELKQYGKLINYQKEYNGNYKGLKLPIVAKTDFEFNDYIVDTKATAKIWRYKPTKAEEKRGQKGRIMPTKHPKLDHLRQQFLYRELFNKECLLLYASAWDNHTADLGDHIEYLEVLIQTFKSIEHILEIANTKEDVVRMFPLTFDSWRWSWSIGAEEFARKVWSDAWK
;
A
#
# COMPACT_ATOMS: atom_id res chain seq x y z
N MET A 1 -15.05 -7.43 -24.43
CA MET A 1 -14.21 -7.35 -23.22
C MET A 1 -14.75 -8.30 -22.15
N LEU A 2 -13.92 -9.15 -21.64
CA LEU A 2 -14.27 -10.09 -20.57
C LEU A 2 -14.63 -9.29 -19.30
N LYS A 3 -15.89 -9.36 -18.86
CA LYS A 3 -16.40 -8.57 -17.72
C LYS A 3 -16.05 -9.24 -16.38
N ILE A 4 -14.79 -9.13 -15.94
CA ILE A 4 -14.32 -9.74 -14.69
C ILE A 4 -13.86 -8.66 -13.71
N ILE A 5 -13.29 -7.57 -14.21
CA ILE A 5 -12.96 -6.40 -13.39
C ILE A 5 -13.92 -5.26 -13.74
N GLU A 6 -14.29 -4.49 -12.75
CA GLU A 6 -15.24 -3.39 -12.89
C GLU A 6 -14.56 -2.01 -12.92
N HIS A 7 -13.32 -1.95 -12.44
CA HIS A 7 -12.56 -0.70 -12.34
C HIS A 7 -11.05 -0.97 -12.28
N HIS A 8 -10.28 0.07 -12.54
CA HIS A 8 -8.85 0.12 -12.28
C HIS A 8 -8.55 0.73 -10.91
N SER A 9 -7.43 0.32 -10.30
CA SER A 9 -6.86 0.99 -9.13
C SER A 9 -5.34 0.99 -9.21
N ALA A 10 -4.68 1.96 -8.56
CA ALA A 10 -3.23 2.03 -8.55
C ALA A 10 -2.58 0.75 -8.02
N SER A 11 -3.12 0.18 -6.94
CA SER A 11 -2.61 -1.07 -6.37
C SER A 11 -2.72 -2.23 -7.33
N ALA A 12 -3.87 -2.38 -8.03
CA ALA A 12 -4.05 -3.43 -9.03
C ALA A 12 -3.11 -3.27 -10.22
N GLY A 13 -2.92 -2.04 -10.73
CA GLY A 13 -1.98 -1.74 -11.80
C GLY A 13 -0.53 -2.04 -11.40
N ASN A 14 -0.13 -1.65 -10.19
CA ASN A 14 1.19 -1.97 -9.64
C ASN A 14 1.39 -3.48 -9.46
N THR A 15 0.36 -4.21 -9.01
CA THR A 15 0.43 -5.68 -8.92
C THR A 15 0.63 -6.30 -10.30
N PHE A 16 -0.10 -5.82 -11.31
CA PHE A 16 0.06 -6.31 -12.69
C PHE A 16 1.47 -6.04 -13.24
N LEU A 17 2.02 -4.86 -13.02
CA LEU A 17 3.38 -4.49 -13.45
C LEU A 17 4.46 -5.36 -12.82
N ASP A 18 4.34 -5.63 -11.51
CA ASP A 18 5.36 -6.36 -10.77
C ASP A 18 5.20 -7.88 -10.88
N CYS A 19 3.98 -8.37 -11.01
CA CYS A 19 3.65 -9.80 -11.07
C CYS A 19 2.25 -10.02 -11.68
N PRO A 20 2.13 -10.10 -13.01
CA PRO A 20 0.85 -10.37 -13.67
C PRO A 20 0.15 -11.63 -13.15
N GLN A 21 0.91 -12.63 -12.74
CA GLN A 21 0.37 -13.89 -12.22
C GLN A 21 -0.40 -13.70 -10.89
N ILE A 22 0.14 -12.89 -9.97
CA ILE A 22 -0.58 -12.55 -8.74
C ILE A 22 -1.83 -11.72 -9.06
N TRP A 23 -1.71 -10.74 -9.95
CA TRP A 23 -2.87 -9.98 -10.40
C TRP A 23 -3.97 -10.88 -10.97
N ILE A 24 -3.61 -11.88 -11.79
CA ILE A 24 -4.53 -12.86 -12.37
C ILE A 24 -5.28 -13.61 -11.27
N ILE A 25 -4.56 -14.23 -10.33
CA ILE A 25 -5.22 -15.03 -9.29
C ILE A 25 -6.08 -14.17 -8.36
N GLU A 26 -5.65 -12.95 -8.05
CA GLU A 26 -6.42 -12.03 -7.21
C GLU A 26 -7.66 -11.48 -7.92
N LYS A 27 -7.50 -10.97 -9.15
CA LYS A 27 -8.57 -10.25 -9.84
C LYS A 27 -9.50 -11.14 -10.65
N LEU A 28 -8.98 -12.21 -11.24
CA LEU A 28 -9.80 -13.08 -12.08
C LEU A 28 -10.32 -14.31 -11.34
N TYR A 29 -9.59 -14.79 -10.33
CA TYR A 29 -9.97 -15.99 -9.57
C TYR A 29 -10.35 -15.70 -8.12
N GLY A 30 -10.26 -14.44 -7.68
CA GLY A 30 -10.72 -14.01 -6.35
C GLY A 30 -9.85 -14.49 -5.19
N PHE A 31 -8.58 -14.85 -5.45
CA PHE A 31 -7.65 -15.18 -4.39
C PHE A 31 -7.45 -13.99 -3.45
N LYS A 32 -7.47 -14.25 -2.16
CA LYS A 32 -7.19 -13.25 -1.12
C LYS A 32 -6.11 -13.80 -0.21
N ALA A 33 -4.95 -13.14 -0.23
CA ALA A 33 -3.91 -13.46 0.73
C ALA A 33 -4.33 -13.03 2.15
N GLU A 34 -3.90 -13.78 3.15
CA GLU A 34 -4.06 -13.36 4.54
C GLU A 34 -3.15 -12.16 4.83
N GLU A 35 -3.72 -11.17 5.53
CA GLU A 35 -2.94 -10.04 6.01
C GLU A 35 -1.96 -10.47 7.09
N ASN A 36 -0.69 -10.21 6.86
CA ASN A 36 0.34 -10.46 7.88
C ASN A 36 0.34 -9.38 8.98
N ALA A 37 1.02 -9.64 10.09
CA ALA A 37 1.07 -8.72 11.24
C ALA A 37 1.53 -7.30 10.87
N ARG A 38 2.39 -7.14 9.85
CA ARG A 38 2.88 -5.81 9.41
C ARG A 38 1.85 -5.00 8.67
N ILE A 39 1.02 -5.63 7.84
CA ILE A 39 -0.11 -4.97 7.18
C ILE A 39 -1.10 -4.52 8.26
N LYS A 40 -1.44 -5.40 9.20
CA LYS A 40 -2.32 -5.10 10.33
C LYS A 40 -1.78 -3.97 11.21
N MET A 41 -0.47 -3.94 11.46
CA MET A 41 0.23 -2.86 12.15
C MET A 41 0.05 -1.51 11.44
N GLY A 42 0.28 -1.47 10.14
CA GLY A 42 0.10 -0.26 9.34
C GLY A 42 -1.33 0.27 9.39
N ASN A 43 -2.30 -0.61 9.15
CA ASN A 43 -3.73 -0.26 9.18
C ASN A 43 -4.16 0.23 10.57
N ALA A 44 -3.72 -0.44 11.65
CA ALA A 44 -4.06 -0.03 13.01
C ALA A 44 -3.44 1.32 13.39
N ALA A 45 -2.20 1.58 12.99
CA ALA A 45 -1.53 2.86 13.24
C ALA A 45 -2.21 4.01 12.49
N GLU A 46 -2.60 3.80 11.23
CA GLU A 46 -3.32 4.77 10.41
C GLU A 46 -4.70 5.10 10.99
N GLU A 47 -5.49 4.08 11.36
CA GLU A 47 -6.80 4.27 11.98
C GLU A 47 -6.73 5.00 13.33
N ALA A 48 -5.72 4.73 14.14
CA ALA A 48 -5.51 5.44 15.40
C ALA A 48 -5.10 6.90 15.16
N ALA A 49 -4.27 7.16 14.14
CA ALA A 49 -3.92 8.52 13.76
C ALA A 49 -5.15 9.30 13.27
N HIS A 50 -6.00 8.68 12.44
CA HIS A 50 -7.26 9.27 12.01
C HIS A 50 -8.16 9.63 13.21
N HIS A 51 -8.38 8.68 14.13
CA HIS A 51 -9.19 8.90 15.34
C HIS A 51 -8.65 10.06 16.18
N ALA A 52 -7.33 10.12 16.36
CA ALA A 52 -6.69 11.20 17.13
C ALA A 52 -6.84 12.56 16.44
N LEU A 53 -6.70 12.63 15.10
CA LEU A 53 -6.83 13.89 14.35
C LEU A 53 -8.26 14.42 14.38
N VAL A 54 -9.25 13.57 14.17
CA VAL A 54 -10.68 13.95 14.19
C VAL A 54 -11.10 14.45 15.57
N ASN A 55 -10.68 13.76 16.63
CA ASN A 55 -11.05 14.10 18.02
C ASN A 55 -10.05 15.06 18.68
N GLN A 56 -9.08 15.59 17.93
CA GLN A 56 -8.06 16.52 18.41
C GLN A 56 -7.28 16.00 19.64
N ILE A 57 -7.09 14.68 19.72
CA ILE A 57 -6.35 14.04 20.80
C ILE A 57 -4.86 14.39 20.65
N THR A 58 -4.26 14.90 21.72
CA THR A 58 -2.83 15.25 21.77
C THR A 58 -2.06 14.44 22.79
N ASP A 59 -2.76 13.73 23.67
CA ASP A 59 -2.15 12.88 24.69
C ASP A 59 -1.61 11.60 24.03
N GLU A 60 -0.29 11.46 24.02
CA GLU A 60 0.40 10.30 23.46
C GLU A 60 0.00 8.97 24.11
N LYS A 61 -0.41 8.97 25.39
CA LYS A 61 -0.86 7.75 26.07
C LYS A 61 -2.21 7.29 25.52
N LEU A 62 -3.12 8.23 25.25
CA LEU A 62 -4.42 7.91 24.66
C LEU A 62 -4.25 7.37 23.22
N ILE A 63 -3.39 8.02 22.42
CA ILE A 63 -3.07 7.55 21.05
C ILE A 63 -2.43 6.15 21.10
N THR A 64 -1.49 5.93 22.03
CA THR A 64 -0.83 4.64 22.24
C THR A 64 -1.84 3.55 22.57
N ASN A 65 -2.75 3.79 23.49
CA ASN A 65 -3.75 2.80 23.91
C ASN A 65 -4.73 2.47 22.76
N ASP A 66 -5.18 3.49 22.02
CA ASP A 66 -6.06 3.29 20.86
C ASP A 66 -5.36 2.48 19.77
N ALA A 67 -4.12 2.82 19.43
CA ALA A 67 -3.35 2.09 18.40
C ALA A 67 -3.12 0.63 18.79
N LYS A 68 -2.78 0.35 20.03
CA LYS A 68 -2.60 -1.00 20.57
C LYS A 68 -3.91 -1.78 20.57
N GLY A 69 -5.02 -1.13 20.94
CA GLY A 69 -6.35 -1.72 20.89
C GLY A 69 -6.73 -2.15 19.46
N LYS A 70 -6.57 -1.26 18.49
CA LYS A 70 -6.84 -1.54 17.07
C LYS A 70 -5.96 -2.65 16.49
N TYR A 71 -4.70 -2.74 16.91
CA TYR A 71 -3.83 -3.83 16.49
C TYR A 71 -4.31 -5.18 17.04
N ILE A 72 -4.70 -5.24 18.31
CA ILE A 72 -5.27 -6.45 18.93
C ILE A 72 -6.55 -6.89 18.21
N GLU A 73 -7.44 -5.95 17.88
CA GLU A 73 -8.67 -6.24 17.14
C GLU A 73 -8.38 -6.90 15.78
N LYS A 74 -7.32 -6.46 15.08
CA LYS A 74 -6.94 -7.00 13.77
C LYS A 74 -6.09 -8.26 13.82
N ASN A 75 -5.24 -8.40 14.83
CA ASN A 75 -4.23 -9.48 14.90
C ASN A 75 -4.48 -10.51 16.00
N GLY A 76 -5.58 -10.38 16.76
CA GLY A 76 -5.80 -11.15 17.97
C GLY A 76 -4.90 -10.69 19.12
N ALA A 77 -4.97 -11.35 20.26
CA ALA A 77 -4.28 -10.96 21.48
C ALA A 77 -2.75 -11.22 21.48
N THR A 78 -2.13 -11.29 20.32
CA THR A 78 -0.68 -11.50 20.20
C THR A 78 0.06 -10.20 20.50
N ILE A 79 0.94 -10.24 21.50
CA ILE A 79 1.85 -9.14 21.85
C ILE A 79 3.21 -9.48 21.26
N ASP A 80 3.48 -8.90 20.11
CA ASP A 80 4.72 -9.03 19.34
C ASP A 80 5.43 -7.66 19.18
N ASP A 81 6.50 -7.62 18.42
CA ASP A 81 7.20 -6.37 18.16
C ASP A 81 6.30 -5.37 17.41
N GLU A 82 5.48 -5.86 16.49
CA GLU A 82 4.54 -5.07 15.71
C GLU A 82 3.49 -4.37 16.59
N TYR A 83 3.07 -4.99 17.69
CA TYR A 83 2.19 -4.38 18.70
C TYR A 83 2.78 -3.09 19.30
N GLU A 84 4.06 -3.14 19.72
CA GLU A 84 4.74 -1.98 20.27
C GLU A 84 5.06 -0.92 19.19
N TRP A 85 5.39 -1.35 17.98
CA TRP A 85 5.68 -0.45 16.88
C TRP A 85 4.43 0.29 16.38
N THR A 86 3.26 -0.34 16.41
CA THR A 86 1.98 0.28 16.05
C THR A 86 1.76 1.58 16.80
N ALA A 87 1.94 1.57 18.12
CA ALA A 87 1.75 2.75 18.95
C ALA A 87 2.72 3.88 18.61
N LYS A 88 3.99 3.56 18.41
CA LYS A 88 5.02 4.55 18.05
C LYS A 88 4.76 5.18 16.68
N ILE A 89 4.37 4.34 15.69
CA ILE A 89 4.05 4.80 14.34
C ILE A 89 2.80 5.69 14.36
N ALA A 90 1.75 5.32 15.10
CA ALA A 90 0.55 6.13 15.23
C ALA A 90 0.85 7.52 15.83
N ASN A 91 1.62 7.58 16.89
CA ASN A 91 2.05 8.87 17.49
C ASN A 91 2.86 9.71 16.49
N THR A 92 3.74 9.07 15.72
CA THR A 92 4.50 9.74 14.65
C THR A 92 3.57 10.28 13.58
N PHE A 93 2.62 9.48 13.08
CA PHE A 93 1.64 9.94 12.10
C PHE A 93 0.85 11.15 12.63
N VAL A 94 0.33 11.09 13.85
CA VAL A 94 -0.41 12.22 14.45
C VAL A 94 0.45 13.48 14.51
N LYS A 95 1.70 13.36 14.95
CA LYS A 95 2.63 14.48 15.06
C LYS A 95 2.91 15.11 13.70
N GLU A 96 3.25 14.29 12.71
CA GLU A 96 3.63 14.78 11.38
C GLU A 96 2.41 15.27 10.58
N LEU A 97 1.25 14.63 10.70
CA LEU A 97 0.05 15.03 9.96
C LEU A 97 -0.55 16.35 10.44
N LYS A 98 -0.39 16.71 11.73
CA LYS A 98 -0.89 17.98 12.28
C LYS A 98 -0.30 19.21 11.61
N GLN A 99 0.90 19.15 11.05
CA GLN A 99 1.52 20.28 10.36
C GLN A 99 0.78 20.71 9.07
N TYR A 100 -0.04 19.83 8.49
CA TYR A 100 -0.81 20.12 7.26
C TYR A 100 -2.16 20.77 7.54
N GLY A 101 -2.47 21.05 8.82
CA GLY A 101 -3.67 21.74 9.24
C GLY A 101 -4.83 20.79 9.59
N LYS A 102 -6.05 21.28 9.37
CA LYS A 102 -7.25 20.48 9.71
C LYS A 102 -7.48 19.36 8.69
N LEU A 103 -7.68 18.15 9.20
CA LEU A 103 -8.11 17.01 8.38
C LEU A 103 -9.48 17.32 7.76
N ILE A 104 -9.61 17.19 6.44
CA ILE A 104 -10.87 17.38 5.71
C ILE A 104 -11.56 16.05 5.48
N ASN A 105 -10.82 15.07 4.93
CA ASN A 105 -11.34 13.73 4.68
C ASN A 105 -10.30 12.67 5.05
N TYR A 106 -10.82 11.51 5.42
CA TYR A 106 -10.05 10.28 5.60
C TYR A 106 -10.61 9.21 4.69
N GLN A 107 -9.73 8.52 3.98
CA GLN A 107 -10.10 7.47 3.03
C GLN A 107 -11.13 7.95 1.99
N LYS A 108 -10.96 9.18 1.49
CA LYS A 108 -11.82 9.73 0.44
C LYS A 108 -11.67 8.93 -0.84
N GLU A 109 -12.80 8.48 -1.36
CA GLU A 109 -12.86 7.72 -2.60
C GLU A 109 -13.10 8.64 -3.80
N TYR A 110 -12.37 8.37 -4.88
CA TYR A 110 -12.67 8.81 -6.23
C TYR A 110 -13.17 7.60 -7.02
N ASN A 111 -14.24 7.78 -7.76
CA ASN A 111 -14.75 6.79 -8.72
C ASN A 111 -15.18 7.55 -9.97
N GLY A 112 -14.47 7.38 -11.07
CA GLY A 112 -14.75 8.14 -12.28
C GLY A 112 -14.01 7.65 -13.51
N ASN A 113 -14.50 8.11 -14.66
CA ASN A 113 -13.90 7.80 -15.95
C ASN A 113 -12.61 8.61 -16.15
N TYR A 114 -11.62 7.99 -16.75
CA TYR A 114 -10.36 8.63 -17.14
C TYR A 114 -10.20 8.58 -18.66
N LYS A 115 -9.73 9.70 -19.24
CA LYS A 115 -9.59 9.83 -20.70
C LYS A 115 -8.75 8.70 -21.29
N GLY A 116 -9.34 7.97 -22.24
CA GLY A 116 -8.65 6.89 -22.97
C GLY A 116 -8.66 5.54 -22.27
N LEU A 117 -9.41 5.39 -21.16
CA LEU A 117 -9.72 4.13 -20.52
C LEU A 117 -11.21 3.78 -20.72
N LYS A 118 -11.54 2.50 -20.78
CA LYS A 118 -12.91 1.97 -20.92
C LYS A 118 -13.54 1.70 -19.55
N LEU A 119 -12.71 1.33 -18.57
CA LEU A 119 -13.13 1.11 -17.19
C LEU A 119 -12.85 2.35 -16.34
N PRO A 120 -13.69 2.64 -15.35
CA PRO A 120 -13.44 3.73 -14.42
C PRO A 120 -12.22 3.45 -13.55
N ILE A 121 -11.65 4.51 -12.98
CA ILE A 121 -10.62 4.40 -11.95
C ILE A 121 -11.30 4.56 -10.58
N VAL A 122 -10.96 3.68 -9.64
CA VAL A 122 -11.24 3.84 -8.22
C VAL A 122 -9.92 4.13 -7.51
N ALA A 123 -9.88 5.23 -6.79
CA ALA A 123 -8.75 5.65 -5.97
C ALA A 123 -9.23 6.02 -4.57
N LYS A 124 -8.47 5.67 -3.56
CA LYS A 124 -8.80 5.94 -2.16
C LYS A 124 -7.58 6.53 -1.47
N THR A 125 -7.71 7.79 -1.03
CA THR A 125 -6.64 8.51 -0.35
C THR A 125 -6.62 8.18 1.13
N ASP A 126 -5.46 8.25 1.81
CA ASP A 126 -5.41 8.09 3.25
C ASP A 126 -5.91 9.37 3.96
N PHE A 127 -5.13 10.45 3.93
CA PHE A 127 -5.48 11.70 4.62
C PHE A 127 -5.54 12.88 3.64
N GLU A 128 -6.68 13.58 3.59
CA GLU A 128 -6.87 14.78 2.77
C GLU A 128 -6.93 16.03 3.65
N PHE A 129 -6.05 16.97 3.36
CA PHE A 129 -6.00 18.32 3.91
C PHE A 129 -6.41 19.35 2.85
N ASN A 130 -6.38 20.65 3.20
CA ASN A 130 -6.78 21.71 2.26
C ASN A 130 -5.95 21.64 0.96
N ASP A 131 -4.65 21.63 1.08
CA ASP A 131 -3.72 21.73 -0.07
C ASP A 131 -3.01 20.42 -0.37
N TYR A 132 -3.12 19.41 0.50
CA TYR A 132 -2.34 18.18 0.46
C TYR A 132 -3.19 16.92 0.57
N ILE A 133 -2.74 15.87 -0.10
CA ILE A 133 -3.04 14.49 0.23
C ILE A 133 -1.77 13.88 0.81
N VAL A 134 -1.88 13.27 1.98
CA VAL A 134 -0.76 12.58 2.62
C VAL A 134 -1.10 11.09 2.72
N ASP A 135 -0.32 10.29 2.03
CA ASP A 135 -0.41 8.83 2.07
C ASP A 135 0.62 8.31 3.09
N THR A 136 0.18 7.49 4.01
CA THR A 136 1.01 7.02 5.12
C THR A 136 1.52 5.61 4.88
N LYS A 137 2.79 5.38 5.14
CA LYS A 137 3.43 4.09 4.95
C LYS A 137 4.17 3.66 6.21
N ALA A 138 3.55 2.74 6.94
CA ALA A 138 4.19 2.09 8.08
C ALA A 138 5.32 1.15 7.61
N THR A 139 6.49 1.28 8.21
CA THR A 139 7.68 0.55 7.81
C THR A 139 8.18 -0.34 8.92
N ALA A 140 7.99 -1.65 8.79
CA ALA A 140 8.54 -2.63 9.71
C ALA A 140 9.97 -3.08 9.34
N LYS A 141 10.37 -2.97 8.06
CA LYS A 141 11.65 -3.52 7.61
C LYS A 141 12.07 -3.03 6.21
N ILE A 142 12.75 -1.88 6.11
CA ILE A 142 13.42 -1.54 4.86
C ILE A 142 14.93 -1.35 5.07
N TRP A 143 15.35 -0.76 6.17
CA TRP A 143 16.76 -0.63 6.53
C TRP A 143 16.97 -1.02 7.98
N ARG A 144 17.80 -2.05 8.22
CA ARG A 144 18.39 -2.26 9.55
C ARG A 144 19.66 -1.43 9.62
N TYR A 145 19.62 -0.35 10.38
CA TYR A 145 20.87 0.19 10.90
C TYR A 145 21.50 -0.89 11.78
N LYS A 146 22.66 -1.37 11.35
CA LYS A 146 23.51 -2.23 12.18
C LYS A 146 24.52 -1.32 12.87
N PRO A 147 24.48 -1.18 14.18
CA PRO A 147 25.48 -0.40 14.87
C PRO A 147 26.87 -0.99 14.62
N THR A 148 27.86 -0.13 14.57
CA THR A 148 29.27 -0.56 14.56
C THR A 148 29.61 -1.21 15.89
N LYS A 149 30.68 -2.03 15.94
CA LYS A 149 31.17 -2.64 17.20
C LYS A 149 31.40 -1.61 18.32
N ALA A 150 31.79 -0.38 17.96
CA ALA A 150 31.99 0.70 18.93
C ALA A 150 30.66 1.23 19.48
N GLU A 151 29.64 1.31 18.65
CA GLU A 151 28.28 1.73 19.02
C GLU A 151 27.57 0.65 19.84
N GLU A 152 27.76 -0.63 19.50
CA GLU A 152 27.25 -1.77 20.30
C GLU A 152 27.84 -1.77 21.71
N LYS A 153 29.13 -1.47 21.84
CA LYS A 153 29.81 -1.32 23.16
C LYS A 153 29.25 -0.15 23.98
N ARG A 154 28.65 0.87 23.32
CA ARG A 154 27.95 1.98 23.96
C ARG A 154 26.47 1.68 24.22
N GLY A 155 26.02 0.44 23.99
CA GLY A 155 24.64 0.02 24.21
C GLY A 155 23.67 0.44 23.10
N GLN A 156 24.15 0.92 21.95
CA GLN A 156 23.29 1.23 20.80
C GLN A 156 22.77 -0.05 20.17
N LYS A 157 21.44 -0.13 20.05
CA LYS A 157 20.76 -1.26 19.40
C LYS A 157 20.50 -0.92 17.93
N GLY A 158 20.46 -1.95 17.10
CA GLY A 158 19.98 -1.81 15.72
C GLY A 158 18.56 -1.25 15.68
N ARG A 159 18.28 -0.40 14.70
CA ARG A 159 16.95 0.22 14.51
C ARG A 159 16.51 0.11 13.06
N ILE A 160 15.20 0.13 12.86
CA ILE A 160 14.59 0.15 11.54
C ILE A 160 14.42 1.61 11.13
N MET A 161 14.98 1.97 9.98
CA MET A 161 14.87 3.30 9.41
C MET A 161 13.83 3.29 8.29
N PRO A 162 13.02 4.33 8.13
CA PRO A 162 12.14 4.47 6.97
C PRO A 162 12.98 4.64 5.69
N THR A 163 12.39 4.31 4.55
CA THR A 163 13.05 4.56 3.27
C THR A 163 13.21 6.05 3.03
N LYS A 164 14.35 6.46 2.50
CA LYS A 164 14.59 7.85 2.08
C LYS A 164 14.11 8.11 0.66
N HIS A 165 13.97 7.05 -0.12
CA HIS A 165 13.52 7.13 -1.50
C HIS A 165 12.17 6.42 -1.63
N PRO A 166 11.14 7.07 -2.19
CA PRO A 166 9.88 6.45 -2.46
C PRO A 166 10.04 5.20 -3.34
N LYS A 167 9.23 4.20 -3.07
CA LYS A 167 9.14 3.04 -3.96
C LYS A 167 8.37 3.42 -5.23
N LEU A 168 8.70 2.75 -6.34
CA LEU A 168 8.07 3.03 -7.63
C LEU A 168 6.54 2.83 -7.62
N ASP A 169 6.06 1.81 -6.92
CA ASP A 169 4.63 1.54 -6.77
C ASP A 169 3.91 2.64 -5.97
N HIS A 170 4.55 3.19 -4.93
CA HIS A 170 4.03 4.33 -4.19
C HIS A 170 4.04 5.60 -5.06
N LEU A 171 5.11 5.86 -5.82
CA LEU A 171 5.18 7.01 -6.73
C LEU A 171 4.05 6.96 -7.76
N ARG A 172 3.86 5.84 -8.46
CA ARG A 172 2.77 5.67 -9.44
C ARG A 172 1.40 5.93 -8.82
N GLN A 173 1.16 5.45 -7.61
CA GLN A 173 -0.07 5.70 -6.87
C GLN A 173 -0.27 7.18 -6.59
N GLN A 174 0.75 7.88 -6.10
CA GLN A 174 0.65 9.29 -5.72
C GLN A 174 0.49 10.20 -6.94
N PHE A 175 1.17 9.92 -8.05
CA PHE A 175 0.96 10.68 -9.29
C PHE A 175 -0.46 10.50 -9.84
N LEU A 176 -1.05 9.31 -9.71
CA LEU A 176 -2.46 9.11 -10.03
C LEU A 176 -3.37 9.93 -9.09
N TYR A 177 -3.10 9.96 -7.79
CA TYR A 177 -3.90 10.74 -6.85
C TYR A 177 -3.76 12.24 -7.11
N ARG A 178 -2.55 12.75 -7.36
CA ARG A 178 -2.31 14.14 -7.75
C ARG A 178 -3.16 14.54 -8.95
N GLU A 179 -3.21 13.71 -9.97
CA GLU A 179 -4.02 13.92 -11.18
C GLU A 179 -5.53 13.90 -10.89
N LEU A 180 -6.02 12.89 -10.15
CA LEU A 180 -7.45 12.70 -9.92
C LEU A 180 -8.05 13.72 -8.94
N PHE A 181 -7.29 14.14 -7.93
CA PHE A 181 -7.79 15.04 -6.88
C PHE A 181 -7.33 16.49 -7.06
N ASN A 182 -6.43 16.75 -8.02
CA ASN A 182 -5.84 18.08 -8.28
C ASN A 182 -5.27 18.72 -6.99
N LYS A 183 -4.49 17.93 -6.23
CA LYS A 183 -3.84 18.34 -4.98
C LYS A 183 -2.41 17.84 -4.94
N GLU A 184 -1.56 18.54 -4.22
CA GLU A 184 -0.21 18.03 -3.93
C GLU A 184 -0.29 16.76 -3.08
N CYS A 185 0.54 15.78 -3.45
CA CYS A 185 0.59 14.48 -2.77
C CYS A 185 1.93 14.29 -2.10
N LEU A 186 1.92 13.77 -0.89
CA LEU A 186 3.10 13.49 -0.08
C LEU A 186 3.07 12.05 0.43
N LEU A 187 4.24 11.47 0.60
CA LEU A 187 4.43 10.15 1.19
C LEU A 187 5.09 10.28 2.56
N LEU A 188 4.34 9.97 3.60
CA LEU A 188 4.85 9.93 4.97
C LEU A 188 5.23 8.50 5.35
N TYR A 189 6.52 8.21 5.34
CA TYR A 189 7.07 6.95 5.83
C TYR A 189 7.37 7.05 7.33
N ALA A 190 6.88 6.13 8.13
CA ALA A 190 7.22 6.05 9.54
C ALA A 190 7.60 4.63 9.97
N SER A 191 8.58 4.55 10.83
CA SER A 191 8.95 3.37 11.60
C SER A 191 8.77 3.64 13.09
N ALA A 192 9.01 2.65 13.94
CA ALA A 192 8.99 2.84 15.39
C ALA A 192 10.13 3.74 15.92
N TRP A 193 11.06 4.20 15.09
CA TRP A 193 12.27 4.95 15.48
C TRP A 193 12.48 6.25 14.74
N ASP A 194 11.94 6.37 13.52
CA ASP A 194 12.21 7.52 12.66
C ASP A 194 11.11 7.66 11.61
N ASN A 195 11.03 8.83 10.98
CA ASN A 195 10.10 9.12 9.89
C ASN A 195 10.78 9.91 8.77
N HIS A 196 10.15 9.91 7.62
CA HIS A 196 10.57 10.71 6.47
C HIS A 196 9.38 11.03 5.60
N THR A 197 9.14 12.31 5.37
CA THR A 197 8.19 12.76 4.34
C THR A 197 8.93 12.96 3.04
N ALA A 198 8.51 12.26 2.01
CA ALA A 198 9.06 12.35 0.69
C ALA A 198 8.20 13.23 -0.21
N ASP A 199 8.85 14.17 -0.87
CA ASP A 199 8.30 14.90 -2.01
C ASP A 199 8.35 14.01 -3.25
N LEU A 200 7.34 14.12 -4.11
CA LEU A 200 7.24 13.32 -5.34
C LEU A 200 8.11 13.86 -6.48
N GLY A 201 8.47 15.15 -6.44
CA GLY A 201 9.10 15.82 -7.59
C GLY A 201 8.17 15.91 -8.82
N ASP A 202 8.77 16.16 -9.99
CA ASP A 202 8.07 16.33 -11.27
C ASP A 202 8.31 15.13 -12.21
N HIS A 203 7.83 13.96 -11.81
CA HIS A 203 8.04 12.69 -12.51
C HIS A 203 6.73 12.14 -13.09
N ILE A 204 6.15 12.87 -14.05
CA ILE A 204 4.87 12.50 -14.70
C ILE A 204 4.93 11.13 -15.39
N GLU A 205 6.10 10.66 -15.76
CA GLU A 205 6.31 9.35 -16.37
C GLU A 205 5.76 8.19 -15.53
N TYR A 206 5.69 8.34 -14.21
CA TYR A 206 5.11 7.32 -13.34
C TYR A 206 3.59 7.17 -13.52
N LEU A 207 2.89 8.29 -13.75
CA LEU A 207 1.47 8.26 -14.12
C LEU A 207 1.29 7.61 -15.49
N GLU A 208 2.11 8.00 -16.46
CA GLU A 208 2.03 7.46 -17.83
C GLU A 208 2.20 5.94 -17.84
N VAL A 209 3.19 5.41 -17.10
CA VAL A 209 3.39 3.96 -16.95
C VAL A 209 2.13 3.29 -16.39
N LEU A 210 1.50 3.86 -15.38
CA LEU A 210 0.31 3.27 -14.77
C LEU A 210 -0.89 3.31 -15.73
N ILE A 211 -1.11 4.41 -16.45
CA ILE A 211 -2.18 4.53 -17.43
C ILE A 211 -1.96 3.56 -18.61
N GLN A 212 -0.73 3.41 -19.10
CA GLN A 212 -0.43 2.41 -20.14
C GLN A 212 -0.67 0.98 -19.63
N THR A 213 -0.39 0.72 -18.36
CA THR A 213 -0.70 -0.57 -17.74
C THR A 213 -2.20 -0.84 -17.72
N PHE A 214 -3.03 0.14 -17.38
CA PHE A 214 -4.48 -0.01 -17.43
C PHE A 214 -4.98 -0.31 -18.85
N LYS A 215 -4.46 0.40 -19.84
CA LYS A 215 -4.78 0.12 -21.25
C LYS A 215 -4.35 -1.29 -21.69
N SER A 216 -3.20 -1.75 -21.22
CA SER A 216 -2.73 -3.12 -21.50
C SER A 216 -3.63 -4.17 -20.85
N ILE A 217 -4.08 -3.95 -19.63
CA ILE A 217 -5.05 -4.82 -18.95
C ILE A 217 -6.36 -4.86 -19.75
N GLU A 218 -6.91 -3.71 -20.16
CA GLU A 218 -8.13 -3.64 -20.95
C GLU A 218 -7.99 -4.40 -22.29
N HIS A 219 -6.85 -4.21 -22.96
CA HIS A 219 -6.58 -4.92 -24.23
C HIS A 219 -6.53 -6.44 -24.03
N ILE A 220 -5.85 -6.93 -22.99
CA ILE A 220 -5.81 -8.36 -22.66
C ILE A 220 -7.23 -8.90 -22.43
N LEU A 221 -8.05 -8.17 -21.67
CA LEU A 221 -9.44 -8.56 -21.39
C LEU A 221 -10.35 -8.48 -22.61
N GLU A 222 -9.97 -7.74 -23.65
CA GLU A 222 -10.71 -7.66 -24.93
C GLU A 222 -10.43 -8.83 -25.84
N ILE A 223 -9.17 -9.27 -25.93
CA ILE A 223 -8.78 -10.37 -26.80
C ILE A 223 -9.02 -11.74 -26.16
N ALA A 224 -9.13 -11.81 -24.84
CA ALA A 224 -9.46 -13.04 -24.13
C ALA A 224 -10.97 -13.31 -24.15
N ASN A 225 -11.36 -14.56 -24.44
CA ASN A 225 -12.74 -15.01 -24.32
C ASN A 225 -13.06 -15.59 -22.94
N THR A 226 -12.06 -16.17 -22.28
CA THR A 226 -12.16 -16.83 -20.97
C THR A 226 -11.05 -16.37 -20.03
N LYS A 227 -11.17 -16.68 -18.75
CA LYS A 227 -10.10 -16.44 -17.76
C LYS A 227 -8.86 -17.28 -18.08
N GLU A 228 -9.09 -18.49 -18.55
CA GLU A 228 -8.05 -19.44 -18.93
C GLU A 228 -7.24 -18.90 -20.13
N ASP A 229 -7.86 -18.16 -21.04
CA ASP A 229 -7.13 -17.49 -22.13
C ASP A 229 -6.14 -16.46 -21.57
N VAL A 230 -6.56 -15.68 -20.56
CA VAL A 230 -5.66 -14.74 -19.88
C VAL A 230 -4.51 -15.48 -19.20
N VAL A 231 -4.80 -16.60 -18.50
CA VAL A 231 -3.77 -17.41 -17.83
C VAL A 231 -2.73 -17.91 -18.85
N ARG A 232 -3.16 -18.38 -20.03
CA ARG A 232 -2.27 -18.88 -21.10
C ARG A 232 -1.37 -17.80 -21.72
N MET A 233 -1.74 -16.51 -21.60
CA MET A 233 -0.91 -15.39 -22.08
C MET A 233 0.32 -15.14 -21.20
N PHE A 234 0.32 -15.64 -19.98
CA PHE A 234 1.39 -15.38 -19.02
C PHE A 234 2.00 -16.70 -18.50
N PRO A 235 3.30 -16.94 -18.72
CA PRO A 235 3.96 -18.10 -18.14
C PRO A 235 3.96 -17.99 -16.60
N LEU A 236 3.77 -19.12 -15.92
CA LEU A 236 3.87 -19.13 -14.45
C LEU A 236 5.34 -19.04 -14.03
N THR A 237 5.70 -17.97 -13.37
CA THR A 237 7.02 -17.75 -12.76
C THR A 237 6.86 -17.32 -11.31
N PHE A 238 7.87 -17.56 -10.48
CA PHE A 238 7.88 -17.23 -9.07
C PHE A 238 9.01 -16.26 -8.69
N ASP A 239 9.50 -15.50 -9.65
CA ASP A 239 10.67 -14.62 -9.46
C ASP A 239 10.32 -13.30 -8.77
N SER A 240 9.05 -12.91 -8.76
CA SER A 240 8.63 -11.65 -8.13
C SER A 240 8.63 -11.75 -6.60
N TRP A 241 9.12 -10.69 -5.96
CA TRP A 241 9.05 -10.53 -4.49
C TRP A 241 7.61 -10.57 -3.94
N ARG A 242 6.60 -10.30 -4.76
CA ARG A 242 5.19 -10.31 -4.35
C ARG A 242 4.72 -11.68 -3.87
N TRP A 243 5.29 -12.76 -4.38
CA TRP A 243 4.96 -14.11 -3.91
C TRP A 243 5.24 -14.30 -2.42
N SER A 244 6.33 -13.70 -1.91
CA SER A 244 6.67 -13.79 -0.48
C SER A 244 5.70 -13.05 0.44
N TRP A 245 4.85 -12.18 -0.11
CA TRP A 245 3.85 -11.41 0.64
C TRP A 245 2.45 -11.99 0.55
N SER A 246 2.23 -12.91 -0.39
CA SER A 246 0.93 -13.50 -0.68
C SER A 246 0.91 -14.97 -0.23
N ILE A 247 0.72 -15.19 1.07
CA ILE A 247 0.72 -16.54 1.65
C ILE A 247 -0.32 -17.44 0.96
N GLY A 248 0.09 -18.63 0.54
CA GLY A 248 -0.76 -19.58 -0.19
C GLY A 248 -0.94 -19.30 -1.68
N ALA A 249 -0.47 -18.16 -2.20
CA ALA A 249 -0.64 -17.78 -3.59
C ALA A 249 0.05 -18.73 -4.58
N GLU A 250 1.23 -19.24 -4.24
CA GLU A 250 1.98 -20.15 -5.12
C GLU A 250 1.23 -21.46 -5.38
N GLU A 251 0.70 -22.09 -4.34
CA GLU A 251 -0.08 -23.33 -4.47
C GLU A 251 -1.35 -23.09 -5.28
N PHE A 252 -2.05 -22.00 -4.99
CA PHE A 252 -3.25 -21.62 -5.72
C PHE A 252 -2.94 -21.36 -7.20
N ALA A 253 -1.88 -20.62 -7.50
CA ALA A 253 -1.46 -20.36 -8.88
C ALA A 253 -1.09 -21.64 -9.65
N ARG A 254 -0.34 -22.56 -9.04
CA ARG A 254 -0.02 -23.86 -9.67
C ARG A 254 -1.28 -24.61 -10.09
N LYS A 255 -2.32 -24.61 -9.28
CA LYS A 255 -3.61 -25.20 -9.60
C LYS A 255 -4.28 -24.48 -10.78
N VAL A 256 -4.39 -23.15 -10.72
CA VAL A 256 -5.02 -22.34 -11.78
C VAL A 256 -4.33 -22.58 -13.13
N TRP A 257 -2.99 -22.56 -13.18
CA TRP A 257 -2.25 -22.79 -14.43
C TRP A 257 -2.38 -24.22 -14.91
N SER A 258 -2.35 -25.22 -14.03
CA SER A 258 -2.59 -26.62 -14.39
C SER A 258 -3.97 -26.82 -15.01
N ASP A 259 -5.00 -26.20 -14.45
CA ASP A 259 -6.37 -26.34 -14.95
C ASP A 259 -6.61 -25.61 -16.28
N ALA A 260 -5.94 -24.46 -16.49
CA ALA A 260 -6.05 -23.70 -17.74
C ALA A 260 -5.46 -24.42 -18.97
N TRP A 261 -4.58 -25.39 -18.78
CA TRP A 261 -3.95 -26.17 -19.87
C TRP A 261 -4.56 -27.57 -20.08
N LYS A 262 -5.60 -27.92 -19.34
CA LYS A 262 -6.43 -29.11 -19.58
C LYS A 262 -7.49 -28.83 -20.64
#